data_2355c60f9077329b1bd16125d4d679d8
#
_entry.id   2355c60f9077329b1bd16125d4d679d8
#
_cell.length_a   1.000
_cell.length_b   1.000
_cell.length_c   1.000
_cell.angle_alpha   90.00
_cell.angle_beta   90.00
_cell.angle_gamma   90.00
#
_symmetry.space_group_name_H-M   'P 1'
#
loop_
_entity.id
_entity.type
_entity.pdbx_description
1 polymer ?
#
loop_
_entity_poly.entity_id
_entity_poly.type
_entity_poly.pdbx_seq_one_letter_code
_entity_poly.pdbx_strand_id
1 'polypeptide(L)'
;LAWLLEHGVDPYQILLLTFTRKAASEMMQRAASLIAADVSRLSGGTFHSFAYRVLRQYRPHWLEDSPFTVMDATDALAAVRQCRSDLGITKDRSFPKSEAILSLYSTSRNKEIPVEELLEKSSPHLMLYAADLKKITDAYQQFKHDKKLMDYDDLLFELEAVLLQDEDAAEAIRNRYRYILVDEYQDTNLVQARLVRLLSGADSGNPASVMAVGDEAQSIYSFRGATVENILEFPRDYPNTKVIKLEENYRSTKPILDVANNLLRHAAEGYRKNLFTRNAGGAPVRVIRCLSDFSQAALVAQEVSRLLQIYQPSEIAVLFRSGYQSFNLEMQLNRLGIRFRKYGGLKYNEAAHVKDLTAYLKLAVNPRDYTSFQRIGSFFKGIGPKTCQKIFAVWEEG
;
A
#
# COMPACT_ATOMS: atom_id res chain seq x y z
N LEU A 1 10.40 -18.35 13.48
CA LEU A 1 9.26 -19.24 13.28
C LEU A 1 9.71 -20.71 13.35
N ALA A 2 10.63 -21.18 12.46
CA ALA A 2 11.14 -22.54 12.45
C ALA A 2 11.60 -22.99 13.84
N TRP A 3 12.42 -22.18 14.51
CA TRP A 3 12.92 -22.44 15.83
C TRP A 3 11.81 -22.69 16.87
N LEU A 4 10.74 -21.91 16.88
CA LEU A 4 9.61 -22.11 17.79
C LEU A 4 8.94 -23.47 17.59
N LEU A 5 8.71 -23.83 16.32
CA LEU A 5 8.08 -25.10 15.97
C LEU A 5 8.96 -26.30 16.31
N GLU A 6 10.28 -26.23 16.10
CA GLU A 6 11.24 -27.25 16.48
C GLU A 6 11.31 -27.44 18.00
N HIS A 7 11.02 -26.40 18.79
CA HIS A 7 10.99 -26.45 20.25
C HIS A 7 9.59 -26.79 20.80
N GLY A 8 8.69 -27.29 19.97
CA GLY A 8 7.40 -27.82 20.36
C GLY A 8 6.30 -26.79 20.65
N VAL A 9 6.48 -25.54 20.19
CA VAL A 9 5.40 -24.53 20.25
C VAL A 9 4.29 -24.93 19.28
N ASP A 10 3.04 -25.02 19.80
CA ASP A 10 1.89 -25.31 18.92
C ASP A 10 1.75 -24.19 17.87
N PRO A 11 1.70 -24.50 16.56
CA PRO A 11 1.46 -23.54 15.50
C PRO A 11 0.23 -22.66 15.73
N TYR A 12 -0.77 -23.16 16.41
CA TYR A 12 -1.98 -22.42 16.78
C TYR A 12 -1.71 -21.19 17.68
N GLN A 13 -0.62 -21.23 18.46
CA GLN A 13 -0.22 -20.14 19.36
C GLN A 13 0.62 -19.06 18.67
N ILE A 14 0.95 -19.22 17.40
CA ILE A 14 1.82 -18.31 16.67
C ILE A 14 0.99 -17.46 15.73
N LEU A 15 1.15 -16.14 15.81
CA LEU A 15 0.61 -15.15 14.89
C LEU A 15 1.77 -14.55 14.08
N LEU A 16 1.69 -14.64 12.76
CA LEU A 16 2.64 -14.05 11.82
C LEU A 16 1.97 -12.92 11.05
N LEU A 17 2.40 -11.69 11.25
CA LEU A 17 1.88 -10.50 10.56
C LEU A 17 2.94 -9.94 9.61
N THR A 18 2.50 -9.60 8.41
CA THR A 18 3.36 -8.98 7.39
C THR A 18 2.63 -7.87 6.68
N PHE A 19 3.38 -7.05 5.93
CA PHE A 19 2.79 -5.95 5.16
C PHE A 19 2.09 -6.43 3.87
N THR A 20 2.59 -7.49 3.22
CA THR A 20 2.04 -7.97 1.94
C THR A 20 1.61 -9.43 1.98
N ARG A 21 0.56 -9.77 1.21
CA ARG A 21 0.11 -11.16 1.06
C ARG A 21 1.20 -12.08 0.50
N LYS A 22 2.04 -11.55 -0.40
CA LYS A 22 3.13 -12.31 -1.00
C LYS A 22 4.18 -12.68 0.06
N ALA A 23 4.60 -11.71 0.89
CA ALA A 23 5.53 -11.96 1.98
C ALA A 23 4.97 -13.01 2.96
N ALA A 24 3.70 -12.88 3.36
CA ALA A 24 3.04 -13.88 4.21
C ALA A 24 3.10 -15.28 3.61
N SER A 25 2.75 -15.44 2.33
CA SER A 25 2.79 -16.73 1.64
C SER A 25 4.21 -17.31 1.54
N GLU A 26 5.19 -16.48 1.21
CA GLU A 26 6.59 -16.90 1.11
C GLU A 26 7.14 -17.36 2.48
N MET A 27 6.85 -16.62 3.56
CA MET A 27 7.28 -16.99 4.90
C MET A 27 6.66 -18.31 5.36
N MET A 28 5.36 -18.51 5.09
CA MET A 28 4.66 -19.75 5.38
C MET A 28 5.25 -20.94 4.61
N GLN A 29 5.51 -20.76 3.30
CA GLN A 29 6.12 -21.80 2.47
C GLN A 29 7.54 -22.14 2.94
N ARG A 30 8.35 -21.14 3.27
CA ARG A 30 9.71 -21.36 3.79
C ARG A 30 9.67 -22.09 5.14
N ALA A 31 8.76 -21.70 6.04
CA ALA A 31 8.59 -22.42 7.30
C ALA A 31 8.21 -23.89 7.08
N ALA A 32 7.25 -24.14 6.19
CA ALA A 32 6.84 -25.50 5.83
C ALA A 32 7.96 -26.32 5.18
N SER A 33 8.86 -25.70 4.42
CA SER A 33 9.99 -26.39 3.76
C SER A 33 11.15 -26.72 4.72
N LEU A 34 11.29 -25.93 5.78
CA LEU A 34 12.38 -26.12 6.76
C LEU A 34 12.05 -27.15 7.83
N ILE A 35 10.78 -27.44 8.06
CA ILE A 35 10.32 -28.29 9.16
C ILE A 35 9.26 -29.26 8.65
N ALA A 36 9.36 -30.51 9.05
CA ALA A 36 8.33 -31.52 8.79
C ALA A 36 7.06 -31.33 9.66
N ALA A 37 6.75 -30.11 10.09
CA ALA A 37 5.61 -29.79 10.93
C ALA A 37 4.43 -29.30 10.11
N ASP A 38 3.22 -29.60 10.56
CA ASP A 38 1.98 -29.08 9.98
C ASP A 38 1.81 -27.60 10.31
N VAL A 39 2.12 -26.74 9.34
CA VAL A 39 1.94 -25.28 9.44
C VAL A 39 0.53 -24.81 9.09
N SER A 40 -0.41 -25.71 8.78
CA SER A 40 -1.78 -25.36 8.38
C SER A 40 -2.56 -24.63 9.49
N ARG A 41 -2.20 -24.91 10.75
CA ARG A 41 -2.81 -24.30 11.94
C ARG A 41 -2.19 -22.95 12.34
N LEU A 42 -1.12 -22.55 11.71
CA LEU A 42 -0.45 -21.28 11.97
C LEU A 42 -1.30 -20.11 11.44
N SER A 43 -1.49 -19.09 12.26
CA SER A 43 -2.18 -17.88 11.85
C SER A 43 -1.21 -16.91 11.19
N GLY A 44 -1.25 -16.83 9.86
CA GLY A 44 -0.41 -15.91 9.08
C GLY A 44 -1.22 -15.04 8.14
N GLY A 45 -0.67 -13.87 7.79
CA GLY A 45 -1.27 -12.97 6.83
C GLY A 45 -0.90 -11.51 7.00
N THR A 46 -1.62 -10.64 6.27
CA THR A 46 -1.52 -9.20 6.50
C THR A 46 -2.38 -8.79 7.70
N PHE A 47 -2.08 -7.63 8.30
CA PHE A 47 -2.89 -7.04 9.36
C PHE A 47 -4.39 -7.02 9.01
N HIS A 48 -4.74 -6.57 7.81
CA HIS A 48 -6.13 -6.51 7.34
C HIS A 48 -6.78 -7.90 7.23
N SER A 49 -6.05 -8.90 6.73
CA SER A 49 -6.60 -10.26 6.64
C SER A 49 -6.79 -10.91 8.01
N PHE A 50 -5.94 -10.58 8.96
CA PHE A 50 -6.08 -10.98 10.36
C PHE A 50 -7.29 -10.28 10.98
N ALA A 51 -7.37 -8.95 10.88
CA ALA A 51 -8.49 -8.16 11.40
C ALA A 51 -9.83 -8.66 10.86
N TYR A 52 -9.94 -8.89 9.57
CA TYR A 52 -11.16 -9.43 8.96
C TYR A 52 -11.57 -10.78 9.57
N ARG A 53 -10.61 -11.71 9.80
CA ARG A 53 -10.93 -13.01 10.41
C ARG A 53 -11.41 -12.88 11.85
N VAL A 54 -10.78 -11.99 12.62
CA VAL A 54 -11.16 -11.75 14.03
C VAL A 54 -12.53 -11.09 14.10
N LEU A 55 -12.79 -10.05 13.30
CA LEU A 55 -14.07 -9.34 13.28
C LEU A 55 -15.25 -10.19 12.81
N ARG A 56 -15.01 -11.24 12.06
CA ARG A 56 -16.05 -12.23 11.74
C ARG A 56 -16.45 -13.08 12.95
N GLN A 57 -15.56 -13.27 13.89
CA GLN A 57 -15.79 -14.05 15.11
C GLN A 57 -16.23 -13.16 16.27
N TYR A 58 -15.53 -12.04 16.46
CA TYR A 58 -15.77 -11.05 17.51
C TYR A 58 -16.22 -9.75 16.84
N ARG A 59 -17.52 -9.52 16.83
CA ARG A 59 -18.10 -8.38 16.09
C ARG A 59 -18.06 -7.12 16.93
N PRO A 60 -17.82 -5.94 16.31
CA PRO A 60 -18.03 -4.67 16.98
C PRO A 60 -19.47 -4.52 17.48
N HIS A 61 -19.66 -3.93 18.65
CA HIS A 61 -20.99 -3.78 19.28
C HIS A 61 -22.02 -3.10 18.38
N TRP A 62 -21.62 -2.15 17.54
CA TRP A 62 -22.54 -1.44 16.66
C TRP A 62 -23.12 -2.30 15.53
N LEU A 63 -22.49 -3.44 15.23
CA LEU A 63 -23.05 -4.40 14.25
C LEU A 63 -24.16 -5.26 14.86
N GLU A 64 -24.22 -5.35 16.18
CA GLU A 64 -25.05 -6.32 16.86
C GLU A 64 -24.78 -7.73 16.30
N ASP A 65 -25.83 -8.49 15.95
CA ASP A 65 -25.68 -9.80 15.30
C ASP A 65 -25.63 -9.75 13.77
N SER A 66 -25.64 -8.55 13.19
CA SER A 66 -25.67 -8.39 11.73
C SER A 66 -24.31 -8.69 11.09
N PRO A 67 -24.26 -9.34 9.93
CA PRO A 67 -23.03 -9.46 9.16
C PRO A 67 -22.64 -8.09 8.59
N PHE A 68 -21.35 -7.89 8.36
CA PHE A 68 -20.84 -6.73 7.66
C PHE A 68 -20.29 -7.10 6.28
N THR A 69 -20.26 -6.13 5.38
CA THR A 69 -19.65 -6.25 4.06
C THR A 69 -18.42 -5.36 3.97
N VAL A 70 -17.32 -5.90 3.44
CA VAL A 70 -16.12 -5.12 3.17
C VAL A 70 -16.22 -4.54 1.76
N MET A 71 -16.15 -3.21 1.68
CA MET A 71 -16.13 -2.47 0.43
C MET A 71 -14.74 -2.50 -0.22
N ASP A 72 -14.71 -2.68 -1.51
CA ASP A 72 -13.51 -2.40 -2.28
C ASP A 72 -13.35 -0.89 -2.56
N ALA A 73 -12.25 -0.50 -3.22
CA ALA A 73 -11.97 0.90 -3.53
C ALA A 73 -13.03 1.54 -4.44
N THR A 74 -13.68 0.76 -5.30
CA THR A 74 -14.74 1.23 -6.20
C THR A 74 -16.02 1.49 -5.44
N ASP A 75 -16.37 0.59 -4.52
CA ASP A 75 -17.53 0.71 -3.65
C ASP A 75 -17.39 1.90 -2.69
N ALA A 76 -16.22 2.04 -2.06
CA ALA A 76 -15.92 3.16 -1.17
C ALA A 76 -16.03 4.50 -1.91
N LEU A 77 -15.52 4.55 -3.15
CA LEU A 77 -15.64 5.75 -3.99
C LEU A 77 -17.09 6.05 -4.37
N ALA A 78 -17.89 5.03 -4.68
CA ALA A 78 -19.32 5.18 -4.97
C ALA A 78 -20.07 5.73 -3.75
N ALA A 79 -19.78 5.21 -2.56
CA ALA A 79 -20.37 5.69 -1.30
C ALA A 79 -20.02 7.17 -1.03
N VAL A 80 -18.77 7.59 -1.21
CA VAL A 80 -18.38 9.01 -1.08
C VAL A 80 -19.11 9.89 -2.09
N ARG A 81 -19.29 9.43 -3.33
CA ARG A 81 -20.06 10.15 -4.36
C ARG A 81 -21.53 10.30 -3.95
N GLN A 82 -22.12 9.25 -3.39
CA GLN A 82 -23.49 9.28 -2.88
C GLN A 82 -23.63 10.29 -1.75
N CYS A 83 -22.81 10.21 -0.71
CA CYS A 83 -22.83 11.13 0.43
C CYS A 83 -22.69 12.59 -0.01
N ARG A 84 -21.76 12.87 -0.94
CA ARG A 84 -21.59 14.20 -1.52
C ARG A 84 -22.85 14.69 -2.24
N SER A 85 -23.51 13.80 -3.01
CA SER A 85 -24.76 14.10 -3.74
C SER A 85 -25.90 14.42 -2.78
N ASP A 86 -26.05 13.61 -1.72
CA ASP A 86 -27.11 13.74 -0.73
C ASP A 86 -27.00 15.05 0.07
N LEU A 87 -25.76 15.48 0.33
CA LEU A 87 -25.47 16.77 0.95
C LEU A 87 -25.63 17.98 0.00
N GLY A 88 -25.89 17.75 -1.29
CA GLY A 88 -26.01 18.83 -2.28
C GLY A 88 -24.68 19.56 -2.59
N ILE A 89 -23.53 19.03 -2.17
CA ILE A 89 -22.20 19.63 -2.34
C ILE A 89 -21.62 19.21 -3.68
N THR A 90 -22.01 19.87 -4.81
CA THR A 90 -21.69 19.26 -6.11
C THR A 90 -21.10 20.15 -7.18
N LYS A 91 -21.04 21.48 -7.05
CA LYS A 91 -21.06 22.28 -8.28
C LYS A 91 -19.86 23.16 -8.60
N ASP A 92 -18.88 23.26 -7.72
CA ASP A 92 -17.68 24.02 -8.04
C ASP A 92 -16.65 23.11 -8.75
N ARG A 93 -16.09 23.58 -9.89
CA ARG A 93 -15.04 22.87 -10.62
C ARG A 93 -13.73 22.76 -9.85
N SER A 94 -13.51 23.67 -8.91
CA SER A 94 -12.33 23.69 -8.02
C SER A 94 -12.49 22.80 -6.80
N PHE A 95 -13.71 22.30 -6.52
CA PHE A 95 -13.95 21.37 -5.41
C PHE A 95 -13.27 20.01 -5.66
N PRO A 96 -12.66 19.40 -4.64
CA PRO A 96 -11.97 18.12 -4.77
C PRO A 96 -12.86 17.00 -5.34
N LYS A 97 -12.26 16.17 -6.19
CA LYS A 97 -12.93 14.97 -6.70
C LYS A 97 -13.10 13.94 -5.57
N SER A 98 -14.07 13.04 -5.71
CA SER A 98 -14.37 12.03 -4.69
C SER A 98 -13.17 11.13 -4.37
N GLU A 99 -12.29 10.88 -5.33
CA GLU A 99 -11.04 10.14 -5.12
C GLU A 99 -10.11 10.88 -4.13
N ALA A 100 -10.00 12.20 -4.27
CA ALA A 100 -9.20 13.03 -3.37
C ALA A 100 -9.84 13.10 -1.96
N ILE A 101 -11.17 13.14 -1.88
CA ILE A 101 -11.91 13.15 -0.60
C ILE A 101 -11.70 11.82 0.13
N LEU A 102 -11.83 10.69 -0.57
CA LEU A 102 -11.58 9.36 0.02
C LEU A 102 -10.13 9.22 0.49
N SER A 103 -9.17 9.69 -0.32
CA SER A 103 -7.76 9.71 0.06
C SER A 103 -7.49 10.59 1.29
N LEU A 104 -8.12 11.76 1.36
CA LEU A 104 -8.02 12.67 2.50
C LEU A 104 -8.57 12.00 3.78
N TYR A 105 -9.74 11.37 3.69
CA TYR A 105 -10.36 10.63 4.79
C TYR A 105 -9.45 9.51 5.29
N SER A 106 -8.96 8.66 4.39
CA SER A 106 -8.05 7.56 4.73
C SER A 106 -6.75 8.07 5.37
N THR A 107 -6.16 9.14 4.81
CA THR A 107 -4.93 9.73 5.34
C THR A 107 -5.15 10.34 6.74
N SER A 108 -6.25 11.04 6.93
CA SER A 108 -6.64 11.62 8.22
C SER A 108 -6.76 10.53 9.30
N ARG A 109 -7.43 9.43 8.99
CA ARG A 109 -7.57 8.30 9.91
C ARG A 109 -6.24 7.60 10.19
N ASN A 110 -5.50 7.24 9.16
CA ASN A 110 -4.24 6.47 9.31
C ASN A 110 -3.11 7.26 9.99
N LYS A 111 -3.13 8.59 9.89
CA LYS A 111 -2.20 9.50 10.58
C LYS A 111 -2.76 10.06 11.88
N GLU A 112 -4.03 9.81 12.16
CA GLU A 112 -4.74 10.35 13.34
C GLU A 112 -4.67 11.88 13.44
N ILE A 113 -4.73 12.55 12.29
CA ILE A 113 -4.70 14.00 12.16
C ILE A 113 -6.07 14.47 11.66
N PRO A 114 -6.71 15.45 12.31
CA PRO A 114 -7.96 16.04 11.83
C PRO A 114 -7.86 16.49 10.36
N VAL A 115 -8.98 16.39 9.63
CA VAL A 115 -9.03 16.76 8.20
C VAL A 115 -8.55 18.19 7.97
N GLU A 116 -8.96 19.11 8.84
CA GLU A 116 -8.58 20.52 8.79
C GLU A 116 -7.05 20.70 8.91
N GLU A 117 -6.44 20.07 9.90
CA GLU A 117 -4.99 20.15 10.11
C GLU A 117 -4.22 19.50 8.95
N LEU A 118 -4.75 18.40 8.41
CA LEU A 118 -4.14 17.74 7.25
C LEU A 118 -4.20 18.63 6.00
N LEU A 119 -5.32 19.35 5.79
CA LEU A 119 -5.46 20.31 4.71
C LEU A 119 -4.49 21.49 4.87
N GLU A 120 -4.39 22.04 6.08
CA GLU A 120 -3.47 23.14 6.36
C GLU A 120 -2.01 22.77 6.01
N LYS A 121 -1.58 21.56 6.39
CA LYS A 121 -0.22 21.08 6.15
C LYS A 121 0.08 20.68 4.71
N SER A 122 -0.88 20.02 4.04
CA SER A 122 -0.62 19.37 2.76
C SER A 122 -1.32 19.99 1.56
N SER A 123 -2.40 20.73 1.78
CA SER A 123 -3.24 21.28 0.71
C SER A 123 -3.93 22.58 1.11
N PRO A 124 -3.16 23.66 1.46
CA PRO A 124 -3.74 24.91 1.99
C PRO A 124 -4.78 25.55 1.06
N HIS A 125 -4.67 25.35 -0.25
CA HIS A 125 -5.63 25.83 -1.24
C HIS A 125 -7.04 25.21 -1.10
N LEU A 126 -7.17 24.08 -0.40
CA LEU A 126 -8.44 23.42 -0.12
C LEU A 126 -9.08 23.82 1.21
N MET A 127 -8.41 24.66 2.02
CA MET A 127 -8.93 25.10 3.33
C MET A 127 -10.28 25.79 3.23
N LEU A 128 -10.54 26.51 2.11
CA LEU A 128 -11.85 27.12 1.85
C LEU A 128 -13.01 26.10 1.80
N TYR A 129 -12.71 24.83 1.56
CA TYR A 129 -13.67 23.73 1.53
C TYR A 129 -13.64 22.84 2.79
N ALA A 130 -12.81 23.16 3.79
CA ALA A 130 -12.58 22.29 4.95
C ALA A 130 -13.90 21.85 5.64
N ALA A 131 -14.81 22.78 5.87
CA ALA A 131 -16.11 22.50 6.49
C ALA A 131 -16.98 21.54 5.66
N ASP A 132 -16.99 21.68 4.34
CA ASP A 132 -17.77 20.80 3.46
C ASP A 132 -17.09 19.43 3.30
N LEU A 133 -15.76 19.40 3.26
CA LEU A 133 -14.99 18.14 3.23
C LEU A 133 -15.23 17.35 4.51
N LYS A 134 -15.23 18.04 5.68
CA LYS A 134 -15.57 17.41 6.95
C LYS A 134 -16.99 16.83 6.96
N LYS A 135 -17.99 17.58 6.50
CA LYS A 135 -19.37 17.07 6.39
C LYS A 135 -19.46 15.81 5.52
N ILE A 136 -18.73 15.76 4.39
CA ILE A 136 -18.73 14.59 3.51
C ILE A 136 -18.05 13.40 4.18
N THR A 137 -16.93 13.59 4.87
CA THR A 137 -16.23 12.52 5.57
C THR A 137 -17.04 11.97 6.75
N ASP A 138 -17.71 12.86 7.51
CA ASP A 138 -18.61 12.47 8.60
C ASP A 138 -19.83 11.69 8.04
N ALA A 139 -20.43 12.17 6.95
CA ALA A 139 -21.54 11.48 6.28
C ALA A 139 -21.11 10.12 5.71
N TYR A 140 -19.91 10.01 5.19
CA TYR A 140 -19.36 8.73 4.69
C TYR A 140 -19.19 7.73 5.83
N GLN A 141 -18.67 8.15 6.96
CA GLN A 141 -18.55 7.30 8.15
C GLN A 141 -19.93 6.82 8.65
N GLN A 142 -20.90 7.74 8.73
CA GLN A 142 -22.27 7.41 9.13
C GLN A 142 -22.94 6.46 8.13
N PHE A 143 -22.77 6.69 6.82
CA PHE A 143 -23.29 5.82 5.77
C PHE A 143 -22.76 4.39 5.91
N LYS A 144 -21.47 4.20 6.18
CA LYS A 144 -20.89 2.88 6.42
C LYS A 144 -21.53 2.20 7.61
N HIS A 145 -21.67 2.92 8.71
CA HIS A 145 -22.30 2.42 9.92
C HIS A 145 -23.74 1.99 9.69
N ASP A 146 -24.58 2.86 9.08
CA ASP A 146 -25.99 2.59 8.83
C ASP A 146 -26.22 1.41 7.89
N LYS A 147 -25.32 1.19 6.92
CA LYS A 147 -25.39 0.13 5.92
C LYS A 147 -24.61 -1.12 6.30
N LYS A 148 -24.04 -1.19 7.51
CA LYS A 148 -23.20 -2.30 7.99
C LYS A 148 -22.04 -2.60 7.01
N LEU A 149 -21.37 -1.53 6.55
CA LEU A 149 -20.25 -1.58 5.63
C LEU A 149 -18.96 -1.20 6.34
N MET A 150 -17.86 -1.79 5.92
CA MET A 150 -16.50 -1.43 6.33
C MET A 150 -15.63 -1.23 5.11
N ASP A 151 -14.80 -0.20 5.08
CA ASP A 151 -13.69 -0.14 4.14
C ASP A 151 -12.45 -0.85 4.70
N TYR A 152 -11.34 -0.84 3.97
CA TYR A 152 -10.14 -1.53 4.42
C TYR A 152 -9.57 -0.92 5.71
N ASP A 153 -9.61 0.41 5.85
CA ASP A 153 -9.09 1.07 7.05
C ASP A 153 -9.94 0.72 8.28
N ASP A 154 -11.26 0.63 8.13
CA ASP A 154 -12.17 0.26 9.22
C ASP A 154 -11.81 -1.08 9.85
N LEU A 155 -11.34 -2.05 9.08
CA LEU A 155 -10.97 -3.37 9.63
C LEU A 155 -9.95 -3.27 10.77
N LEU A 156 -9.00 -2.34 10.68
CA LEU A 156 -7.98 -2.17 11.71
C LEU A 156 -8.53 -1.42 12.92
N PHE A 157 -9.27 -0.35 12.68
CA PHE A 157 -9.85 0.46 13.75
C PHE A 157 -10.95 -0.28 14.53
N GLU A 158 -11.77 -1.07 13.83
CA GLU A 158 -12.80 -1.89 14.48
C GLU A 158 -12.19 -3.05 15.27
N LEU A 159 -11.09 -3.66 14.79
CA LEU A 159 -10.35 -4.63 15.58
C LEU A 159 -9.76 -3.99 16.84
N GLU A 160 -9.22 -2.78 16.72
CA GLU A 160 -8.74 -2.02 17.89
C GLU A 160 -9.88 -1.75 18.89
N ALA A 161 -11.04 -1.32 18.40
CA ALA A 161 -12.22 -1.08 19.22
C ALA A 161 -12.68 -2.35 19.96
N VAL A 162 -12.75 -3.49 19.26
CA VAL A 162 -13.08 -4.80 19.90
C VAL A 162 -12.08 -5.14 20.99
N LEU A 163 -10.77 -5.03 20.74
CA LEU A 163 -9.75 -5.34 21.73
C LEU A 163 -9.74 -4.41 22.97
N LEU A 164 -10.28 -3.19 22.81
CA LEU A 164 -10.39 -2.23 23.90
C LEU A 164 -11.71 -2.30 24.67
N GLN A 165 -12.80 -2.71 24.03
CA GLN A 165 -14.15 -2.63 24.58
C GLN A 165 -14.74 -3.97 25.02
N ASP A 166 -14.24 -5.08 24.43
CA ASP A 166 -14.67 -6.45 24.73
C ASP A 166 -13.52 -7.24 25.37
N GLU A 167 -13.49 -7.22 26.69
CA GLU A 167 -12.40 -7.87 27.45
C GLU A 167 -12.40 -9.38 27.26
N ASP A 168 -13.57 -10.03 27.13
CA ASP A 168 -13.66 -11.47 26.91
C ASP A 168 -13.07 -11.86 25.55
N ALA A 169 -13.38 -11.09 24.52
CA ALA A 169 -12.79 -11.27 23.18
C ALA A 169 -11.27 -11.01 23.20
N ALA A 170 -10.85 -9.94 23.86
CA ALA A 170 -9.45 -9.56 23.96
C ALA A 170 -8.64 -10.63 24.73
N GLU A 171 -9.17 -11.15 25.83
CA GLU A 171 -8.53 -12.22 26.60
C GLU A 171 -8.45 -13.52 25.78
N ALA A 172 -9.52 -13.93 25.12
CA ALA A 172 -9.53 -15.12 24.28
C ALA A 172 -8.49 -15.04 23.15
N ILE A 173 -8.34 -13.87 22.52
CA ILE A 173 -7.35 -13.64 21.47
C ILE A 173 -5.93 -13.64 22.04
N ARG A 174 -5.67 -12.97 23.16
CA ARG A 174 -4.36 -12.95 23.85
C ARG A 174 -3.94 -14.35 24.32
N ASN A 175 -4.86 -15.12 24.86
CA ASN A 175 -4.59 -16.49 25.30
C ASN A 175 -4.28 -17.41 24.13
N ARG A 176 -4.84 -17.15 22.96
CA ARG A 176 -4.56 -17.89 21.74
C ARG A 176 -3.17 -17.60 21.19
N TYR A 177 -2.78 -16.32 21.10
CA TYR A 177 -1.53 -15.91 20.43
C TYR A 177 -0.45 -15.56 21.46
N ARG A 178 0.39 -16.55 21.76
CA ARG A 178 1.50 -16.40 22.73
C ARG A 178 2.81 -15.95 22.08
N TYR A 179 2.91 -16.04 20.75
CA TYR A 179 4.07 -15.65 19.97
C TYR A 179 3.60 -14.82 18.77
N ILE A 180 3.95 -13.54 18.76
CA ILE A 180 3.57 -12.60 17.70
C ILE A 180 4.83 -12.20 16.95
N LEU A 181 4.88 -12.55 15.67
CA LEU A 181 6.00 -12.25 14.78
C LEU A 181 5.52 -11.24 13.76
N VAL A 182 6.18 -10.09 13.68
CA VAL A 182 5.83 -9.01 12.73
C VAL A 182 7.02 -8.72 11.84
N ASP A 183 6.82 -8.82 10.52
CA ASP A 183 7.81 -8.51 9.51
C ASP A 183 7.54 -7.14 8.88
N GLU A 184 8.61 -6.49 8.40
CA GLU A 184 8.57 -5.13 7.82
C GLU A 184 7.93 -4.11 8.78
N TYR A 185 8.33 -4.18 10.07
CA TYR A 185 7.70 -3.37 11.12
C TYR A 185 7.82 -1.86 10.89
N GLN A 186 8.85 -1.40 10.16
CA GLN A 186 9.03 0.01 9.77
C GLN A 186 7.93 0.55 8.85
N ASP A 187 7.16 -0.33 8.21
CA ASP A 187 6.06 0.05 7.31
C ASP A 187 4.69 0.04 8.01
N THR A 188 4.66 -0.21 9.31
CA THR A 188 3.42 -0.16 10.12
C THR A 188 2.96 1.28 10.34
N ASN A 189 1.64 1.49 10.33
CA ASN A 189 1.04 2.74 10.78
C ASN A 189 0.73 2.68 12.30
N LEU A 190 0.23 3.79 12.86
CA LEU A 190 -0.03 3.91 14.30
C LEU A 190 -1.01 2.84 14.81
N VAL A 191 -2.13 2.63 14.13
CA VAL A 191 -3.12 1.64 14.57
C VAL A 191 -2.55 0.20 14.50
N GLN A 192 -1.71 -0.12 13.54
CA GLN A 192 -1.07 -1.44 13.45
C GLN A 192 -0.10 -1.68 14.61
N ALA A 193 0.69 -0.67 14.98
CA ALA A 193 1.58 -0.77 16.14
C ALA A 193 0.78 -0.96 17.45
N ARG A 194 -0.31 -0.19 17.63
CA ARG A 194 -1.20 -0.36 18.79
C ARG A 194 -1.90 -1.73 18.79
N LEU A 195 -2.31 -2.24 17.63
CA LEU A 195 -2.87 -3.60 17.55
C LEU A 195 -1.87 -4.66 18.01
N VAL A 196 -0.59 -4.56 17.63
CA VAL A 196 0.44 -5.49 18.14
C VAL A 196 0.55 -5.38 19.67
N ARG A 197 0.52 -4.17 20.22
CA ARG A 197 0.57 -3.94 21.67
C ARG A 197 -0.65 -4.54 22.40
N LEU A 198 -1.86 -4.32 21.90
CA LEU A 198 -3.10 -4.84 22.46
C LEU A 198 -3.15 -6.38 22.38
N LEU A 199 -2.78 -6.94 21.22
CA LEU A 199 -2.74 -8.37 20.99
C LEU A 199 -1.71 -9.08 21.90
N SER A 200 -0.57 -8.43 22.13
CA SER A 200 0.47 -8.99 23.01
C SER A 200 0.10 -8.92 24.48
N GLY A 201 -0.85 -8.06 24.86
CA GLY A 201 -1.12 -7.78 26.26
C GLY A 201 0.12 -7.22 26.97
N ALA A 202 0.88 -6.33 26.33
CA ALA A 202 2.12 -5.76 26.86
C ALA A 202 1.95 -5.12 28.24
N ASP A 203 0.75 -4.63 28.53
CA ASP A 203 0.39 -4.01 29.81
C ASP A 203 -0.26 -5.02 30.78
N SER A 204 -0.35 -6.31 30.43
CA SER A 204 -0.94 -7.36 31.25
C SER A 204 0.11 -8.09 32.10
N GLY A 205 -0.34 -8.85 33.09
CA GLY A 205 0.56 -9.65 33.95
C GLY A 205 1.25 -10.85 33.25
N ASN A 206 0.81 -11.20 32.03
CA ASN A 206 1.36 -12.35 31.28
C ASN A 206 1.39 -12.04 29.76
N PRO A 207 2.27 -11.12 29.31
CA PRO A 207 2.33 -10.73 27.92
C PRO A 207 2.81 -11.87 27.00
N ALA A 208 2.35 -11.82 25.75
CA ALA A 208 2.89 -12.66 24.69
C ALA A 208 4.31 -12.22 24.31
N SER A 209 5.09 -13.16 23.77
CA SER A 209 6.40 -12.83 23.19
C SER A 209 6.21 -12.16 21.83
N VAL A 210 6.76 -10.96 21.67
CA VAL A 210 6.72 -10.21 20.41
C VAL A 210 8.09 -10.14 19.78
N MET A 211 8.17 -10.45 18.50
CA MET A 211 9.37 -10.26 17.67
C MET A 211 9.01 -9.37 16.49
N ALA A 212 9.60 -8.19 16.43
CA ALA A 212 9.52 -7.28 15.27
C ALA A 212 10.81 -7.37 14.46
N VAL A 213 10.66 -7.52 13.16
CA VAL A 213 11.75 -7.48 12.18
C VAL A 213 11.52 -6.32 11.24
N GLY A 214 12.56 -5.55 10.96
CA GLY A 214 12.44 -4.43 10.04
C GLY A 214 13.76 -3.69 9.85
N ASP A 215 13.72 -2.72 8.97
CA ASP A 215 14.84 -1.86 8.63
C ASP A 215 14.32 -0.43 8.44
N GLU A 216 14.59 0.45 9.39
CA GLU A 216 14.12 1.85 9.38
C GLU A 216 14.58 2.61 8.12
N ALA A 217 15.73 2.25 7.57
CA ALA A 217 16.25 2.84 6.33
C ALA A 217 15.44 2.43 5.08
N GLN A 218 14.59 1.40 5.18
CA GLN A 218 13.69 0.96 4.13
C GLN A 218 12.25 1.44 4.32
N SER A 219 11.96 2.30 5.29
CA SER A 219 10.63 2.89 5.49
C SER A 219 10.27 3.85 4.36
N ILE A 220 9.53 3.36 3.36
CA ILE A 220 9.16 4.13 2.16
C ILE A 220 7.66 4.30 1.99
N TYR A 221 6.84 3.88 2.97
CA TYR A 221 5.37 3.91 2.90
C TYR A 221 4.72 5.01 3.76
N SER A 222 5.47 6.07 4.10
CA SER A 222 4.92 7.22 4.87
C SER A 222 3.72 7.89 4.19
N PHE A 223 3.64 7.85 2.85
CA PHE A 223 2.49 8.33 2.08
C PHE A 223 1.21 7.49 2.28
N ARG A 224 1.32 6.28 2.84
CA ARG A 224 0.22 5.41 3.28
C ARG A 224 -0.02 5.44 4.78
N GLY A 225 0.61 6.37 5.49
CA GLY A 225 0.48 6.49 6.94
C GLY A 225 1.49 5.68 7.75
N ALA A 226 2.44 4.99 7.11
CA ALA A 226 3.52 4.32 7.84
C ALA A 226 4.35 5.32 8.64
N THR A 227 4.75 4.92 9.83
CA THR A 227 5.44 5.73 10.82
C THR A 227 6.72 5.01 11.27
N VAL A 228 7.88 5.53 10.86
CA VAL A 228 9.18 4.91 11.16
C VAL A 228 9.47 4.90 12.67
N GLU A 229 8.89 5.83 13.40
CA GLU A 229 8.97 5.91 14.85
C GLU A 229 8.52 4.62 15.53
N ASN A 230 7.57 3.89 14.95
CA ASN A 230 7.11 2.61 15.50
C ASN A 230 8.24 1.60 15.72
N ILE A 231 9.19 1.48 14.77
CA ILE A 231 10.32 0.58 14.94
C ILE A 231 11.43 1.19 15.82
N LEU A 232 11.62 2.50 15.75
CA LEU A 232 12.63 3.18 16.55
C LEU A 232 12.26 3.18 18.04
N GLU A 233 10.99 3.35 18.35
CA GLU A 233 10.45 3.38 19.71
C GLU A 233 10.08 2.00 20.27
N PHE A 234 10.14 0.96 19.45
CA PHE A 234 9.78 -0.41 19.86
C PHE A 234 10.44 -0.87 21.18
N PRO A 235 11.75 -0.62 21.44
CA PRO A 235 12.36 -1.00 22.72
C PRO A 235 11.81 -0.22 23.93
N ARG A 236 11.24 0.97 23.71
CA ARG A 236 10.57 1.75 24.77
C ARG A 236 9.17 1.19 25.05
N ASP A 237 8.46 0.82 23.99
CA ASP A 237 7.10 0.31 24.08
C ASP A 237 7.03 -1.13 24.62
N TYR A 238 8.10 -1.89 24.45
CA TYR A 238 8.27 -3.25 24.96
C TYR A 238 9.52 -3.32 25.86
N PRO A 239 9.37 -3.09 27.17
CA PRO A 239 10.47 -3.20 28.11
C PRO A 239 11.17 -4.55 28.03
N ASN A 240 12.49 -4.57 28.21
CA ASN A 240 13.36 -5.75 28.09
C ASN A 240 13.55 -6.27 26.64
N THR A 241 13.23 -5.49 25.63
CA THR A 241 13.52 -5.83 24.23
C THR A 241 15.01 -6.05 24.01
N LYS A 242 15.36 -7.20 23.43
CA LYS A 242 16.72 -7.48 22.95
C LYS A 242 16.81 -7.08 21.48
N VAL A 243 17.55 -6.03 21.20
CA VAL A 243 17.82 -5.57 19.82
C VAL A 243 18.99 -6.37 19.24
N ILE A 244 18.76 -7.01 18.09
CA ILE A 244 19.77 -7.78 17.35
C ILE A 244 19.92 -7.17 15.97
N LYS A 245 21.13 -6.74 15.60
CA LYS A 245 21.43 -6.17 14.28
C LYS A 245 21.90 -7.26 13.33
N LEU A 246 21.27 -7.36 12.17
CA LEU A 246 21.66 -8.25 11.09
C LEU A 246 22.46 -7.44 10.06
N GLU A 247 23.77 -7.41 10.18
CA GLU A 247 24.67 -6.55 9.38
C GLU A 247 25.28 -7.30 8.19
N GLU A 248 25.34 -8.63 8.21
CA GLU A 248 25.83 -9.41 7.08
C GLU A 248 24.79 -9.47 5.97
N ASN A 249 25.15 -8.97 4.79
CA ASN A 249 24.32 -8.96 3.59
C ASN A 249 24.76 -10.04 2.61
N TYR A 250 23.85 -10.95 2.27
CA TYR A 250 24.12 -12.07 1.36
C TYR A 250 23.67 -11.78 -0.08
N ARG A 251 23.01 -10.64 -0.32
CA ARG A 251 22.45 -10.27 -1.62
C ARG A 251 23.41 -9.46 -2.45
N SER A 252 23.98 -8.42 -1.87
CA SER A 252 24.72 -7.38 -2.56
C SER A 252 26.24 -7.61 -2.50
N THR A 253 26.94 -7.07 -3.49
CA THR A 253 28.40 -7.00 -3.48
C THR A 253 28.88 -5.77 -2.71
N LYS A 254 30.16 -5.78 -2.31
CA LYS A 254 30.78 -4.72 -1.48
C LYS A 254 30.59 -3.29 -2.04
N PRO A 255 30.78 -3.00 -3.35
CA PRO A 255 30.62 -1.63 -3.87
C PRO A 255 29.20 -1.06 -3.66
N ILE A 256 28.16 -1.91 -3.67
CA ILE A 256 26.80 -1.49 -3.40
C ILE A 256 26.64 -1.15 -1.93
N LEU A 257 27.16 -1.99 -1.04
CA LEU A 257 27.07 -1.77 0.41
C LEU A 257 27.88 -0.56 0.87
N ASP A 258 29.02 -0.29 0.23
CA ASP A 258 29.81 0.90 0.51
C ASP A 258 29.00 2.20 0.26
N VAL A 259 28.22 2.23 -0.84
CA VAL A 259 27.32 3.36 -1.13
C VAL A 259 26.18 3.42 -0.11
N ALA A 260 25.55 2.28 0.21
CA ALA A 260 24.47 2.20 1.19
C ALA A 260 24.94 2.67 2.58
N ASN A 261 26.09 2.17 3.06
CA ASN A 261 26.68 2.57 4.32
C ASN A 261 27.02 4.06 4.36
N ASN A 262 27.48 4.60 3.23
CA ASN A 262 27.78 6.03 3.13
C ASN A 262 26.51 6.88 3.25
N LEU A 263 25.41 6.48 2.63
CA LEU A 263 24.10 7.12 2.82
C LEU A 263 23.61 7.02 4.26
N LEU A 264 23.70 5.84 4.87
CA LEU A 264 23.27 5.61 6.25
C LEU A 264 24.03 6.47 7.28
N ARG A 265 25.29 6.80 7.03
CA ARG A 265 26.06 7.71 7.91
C ARG A 265 25.49 9.13 7.96
N HIS A 266 24.75 9.54 6.93
CA HIS A 266 24.11 10.86 6.85
C HIS A 266 22.65 10.83 7.33
N ALA A 267 22.11 9.68 7.72
CA ALA A 267 20.78 9.59 8.31
C ALA A 267 20.79 10.29 9.68
N ALA A 268 19.79 11.15 9.90
CA ALA A 268 19.66 11.91 11.16
C ALA A 268 19.29 11.00 12.33
N GLU A 269 18.50 9.96 12.05
CA GLU A 269 17.95 9.02 13.03
C GLU A 269 18.08 7.58 12.53
N GLY A 270 18.07 6.62 13.43
CA GLY A 270 18.10 5.20 13.11
C GLY A 270 19.12 4.41 13.93
N TYR A 271 19.06 3.10 13.78
CA TYR A 271 20.02 2.20 14.37
C TYR A 271 21.35 2.28 13.63
N ARG A 272 22.43 2.68 14.33
CA ARG A 272 23.77 2.64 13.73
C ARG A 272 24.11 1.21 13.33
N LYS A 273 24.24 0.96 12.02
CA LYS A 273 24.58 -0.32 11.41
C LYS A 273 25.68 -0.14 10.37
N ASN A 274 26.48 -1.17 10.16
CA ASN A 274 27.51 -1.20 9.14
C ASN A 274 27.35 -2.50 8.33
N LEU A 275 26.73 -2.38 7.17
CA LEU A 275 26.45 -3.55 6.31
C LEU A 275 27.76 -4.05 5.71
N PHE A 276 27.99 -5.34 5.79
CA PHE A 276 29.12 -6.02 5.17
C PHE A 276 28.68 -7.26 4.41
N THR A 277 29.51 -7.74 3.51
CA THR A 277 29.24 -8.95 2.73
C THR A 277 30.52 -9.76 2.52
N ARG A 278 30.36 -11.06 2.40
CA ARG A 278 31.41 -11.99 1.94
C ARG A 278 31.36 -12.25 0.44
N ASN A 279 30.37 -11.68 -0.26
CA ASN A 279 30.27 -11.82 -1.71
C ASN A 279 31.47 -11.10 -2.37
N ALA A 280 32.27 -11.84 -3.10
CA ALA A 280 33.42 -11.31 -3.82
C ALA A 280 32.99 -10.56 -5.09
N GLY A 281 33.84 -9.62 -5.53
CA GLY A 281 33.64 -8.90 -6.79
C GLY A 281 32.61 -7.78 -6.72
N GLY A 282 32.02 -7.49 -7.89
CA GLY A 282 31.01 -6.45 -8.09
C GLY A 282 31.55 -5.21 -8.83
N ALA A 283 30.73 -4.72 -9.77
CA ALA A 283 31.03 -3.48 -10.47
C ALA A 283 30.77 -2.27 -9.54
N PRO A 284 31.50 -1.18 -9.70
CA PRO A 284 31.25 0.05 -8.96
C PRO A 284 29.88 0.64 -9.33
N VAL A 285 29.21 1.25 -8.34
CA VAL A 285 27.98 1.99 -8.56
C VAL A 285 28.29 3.23 -9.41
N ARG A 286 27.53 3.45 -10.47
CA ARG A 286 27.68 4.59 -11.37
C ARG A 286 26.52 5.54 -11.25
N VAL A 287 26.79 6.83 -11.17
CA VAL A 287 25.80 7.90 -11.25
C VAL A 287 25.95 8.61 -12.57
N ILE A 288 24.89 8.59 -13.38
CA ILE A 288 24.88 9.19 -14.72
C ILE A 288 23.83 10.28 -14.76
N ARG A 289 24.24 11.50 -15.13
CA ARG A 289 23.33 12.63 -15.36
C ARG A 289 23.01 12.71 -16.83
N CYS A 290 21.72 12.62 -17.15
CA CYS A 290 21.22 12.74 -18.51
C CYS A 290 20.62 14.13 -18.75
N LEU A 291 20.65 14.60 -20.00
CA LEU A 291 20.12 15.91 -20.39
C LEU A 291 18.58 15.96 -20.45
N SER A 292 17.94 14.81 -20.63
CA SER A 292 16.49 14.70 -20.72
C SER A 292 16.02 13.29 -20.35
N ASP A 293 14.73 13.14 -20.05
CA ASP A 293 14.09 11.84 -19.80
C ASP A 293 14.22 10.91 -21.02
N PHE A 294 14.21 11.46 -22.22
CA PHE A 294 14.38 10.68 -23.44
C PHE A 294 15.80 10.12 -23.56
N SER A 295 16.84 10.94 -23.32
CA SER A 295 18.24 10.48 -23.33
C SER A 295 18.52 9.49 -22.20
N GLN A 296 17.89 9.68 -21.03
CA GLN A 296 17.95 8.71 -19.93
C GLN A 296 17.37 7.35 -20.36
N ALA A 297 16.17 7.35 -20.94
CA ALA A 297 15.49 6.15 -21.38
C ALA A 297 16.29 5.40 -22.47
N ALA A 298 16.88 6.15 -23.41
CA ALA A 298 17.73 5.57 -24.46
C ALA A 298 18.98 4.90 -23.87
N LEU A 299 19.66 5.58 -22.94
CA LEU A 299 20.84 5.04 -22.25
C LEU A 299 20.50 3.76 -21.47
N VAL A 300 19.39 3.78 -20.70
CA VAL A 300 18.96 2.60 -19.94
C VAL A 300 18.61 1.44 -20.86
N ALA A 301 17.90 1.68 -21.96
CA ALA A 301 17.55 0.65 -22.93
C ALA A 301 18.80 0.04 -23.59
N GLN A 302 19.80 0.85 -23.92
CA GLN A 302 21.08 0.36 -24.44
C GLN A 302 21.82 -0.49 -23.41
N GLU A 303 21.86 -0.05 -22.14
CA GLU A 303 22.51 -0.84 -21.09
C GLU A 303 21.76 -2.15 -20.82
N VAL A 304 20.43 -2.15 -20.85
CA VAL A 304 19.63 -3.40 -20.78
C VAL A 304 19.97 -4.32 -21.96
N SER A 305 20.04 -3.80 -23.18
CA SER A 305 20.42 -4.58 -24.36
C SER A 305 21.81 -5.21 -24.22
N ARG A 306 22.77 -4.47 -23.66
CA ARG A 306 24.12 -4.97 -23.37
C ARG A 306 24.11 -6.07 -22.29
N LEU A 307 23.34 -5.88 -21.22
CA LEU A 307 23.24 -6.83 -20.12
C LEU A 307 22.55 -8.14 -20.54
N LEU A 308 21.61 -8.09 -21.47
CA LEU A 308 20.95 -9.28 -22.02
C LEU A 308 21.88 -10.24 -22.77
N GLN A 309 23.13 -9.83 -23.08
CA GLN A 309 24.16 -10.73 -23.60
C GLN A 309 24.79 -11.61 -22.50
N ILE A 310 24.58 -11.27 -21.22
CA ILE A 310 25.22 -11.89 -20.05
C ILE A 310 24.17 -12.48 -19.11
N TYR A 311 23.04 -11.79 -18.92
CA TYR A 311 22.01 -12.10 -17.94
C TYR A 311 20.67 -12.45 -18.59
N GLN A 312 19.87 -13.25 -17.90
CA GLN A 312 18.50 -13.50 -18.31
C GLN A 312 17.62 -12.24 -18.03
N PRO A 313 16.54 -12.01 -18.78
CA PRO A 313 15.64 -10.88 -18.56
C PRO A 313 15.09 -10.79 -17.13
N SER A 314 14.88 -11.92 -16.47
CA SER A 314 14.40 -12.00 -15.08
C SER A 314 15.42 -11.53 -14.04
N GLU A 315 16.70 -11.40 -14.41
CA GLU A 315 17.79 -10.95 -13.55
C GLU A 315 18.04 -9.45 -13.67
N ILE A 316 17.37 -8.77 -14.63
CA ILE A 316 17.52 -7.34 -14.87
C ILE A 316 16.28 -6.60 -14.36
N ALA A 317 16.46 -5.63 -13.48
CA ALA A 317 15.39 -4.79 -12.98
C ALA A 317 15.71 -3.30 -13.17
N VAL A 318 14.69 -2.53 -13.54
CA VAL A 318 14.75 -1.07 -13.59
C VAL A 318 13.72 -0.51 -12.63
N LEU A 319 14.16 0.33 -11.69
CA LEU A 319 13.32 0.91 -10.65
C LEU A 319 13.02 2.38 -10.94
N PHE A 320 11.78 2.80 -10.69
CA PHE A 320 11.31 4.17 -10.87
C PHE A 320 10.68 4.69 -9.59
N ARG A 321 10.85 5.97 -9.33
CA ARG A 321 10.13 6.67 -8.26
C ARG A 321 8.65 6.87 -8.59
N SER A 322 8.32 7.07 -9.87
CA SER A 322 6.96 7.34 -10.35
C SER A 322 6.68 6.63 -11.68
N GLY A 323 5.45 6.16 -11.86
CA GLY A 323 5.06 5.37 -13.03
C GLY A 323 5.23 6.09 -14.38
N TYR A 324 5.10 7.43 -14.43
CA TYR A 324 5.30 8.18 -15.68
C TYR A 324 6.74 8.12 -16.20
N GLN A 325 7.71 7.97 -15.32
CA GLN A 325 9.14 7.88 -15.68
C GLN A 325 9.46 6.66 -16.55
N SER A 326 8.62 5.63 -16.51
CA SER A 326 8.81 4.44 -17.34
C SER A 326 8.41 4.61 -18.79
N PHE A 327 7.57 5.61 -19.14
CA PHE A 327 6.96 5.68 -20.46
C PHE A 327 7.96 5.76 -21.61
N ASN A 328 8.94 6.65 -21.50
CA ASN A 328 10.00 6.76 -22.50
C ASN A 328 10.84 5.49 -22.60
N LEU A 329 11.11 4.82 -21.48
CA LEU A 329 11.85 3.56 -21.47
C LEU A 329 11.03 2.43 -22.10
N GLU A 330 9.74 2.31 -21.82
CA GLU A 330 8.85 1.33 -22.46
C GLU A 330 8.88 1.47 -23.99
N MET A 331 8.87 2.71 -24.47
CA MET A 331 9.01 3.00 -25.91
C MET A 331 10.36 2.53 -26.47
N GLN A 332 11.47 2.83 -25.80
CA GLN A 332 12.81 2.46 -26.26
C GLN A 332 13.01 0.94 -26.23
N LEU A 333 12.55 0.25 -25.19
CA LEU A 333 12.62 -1.22 -25.10
C LEU A 333 11.81 -1.89 -26.22
N ASN A 334 10.59 -1.38 -26.50
CA ASN A 334 9.78 -1.86 -27.62
C ASN A 334 10.47 -1.65 -28.98
N ARG A 335 11.13 -0.51 -29.19
CA ARG A 335 11.91 -0.24 -30.44
C ARG A 335 13.07 -1.22 -30.63
N LEU A 336 13.66 -1.66 -29.53
CA LEU A 336 14.75 -2.66 -29.54
C LEU A 336 14.22 -4.11 -29.52
N GLY A 337 12.91 -4.34 -29.52
CA GLY A 337 12.32 -5.68 -29.46
C GLY A 337 12.52 -6.37 -28.11
N ILE A 338 12.88 -5.64 -27.06
CA ILE A 338 13.15 -6.18 -25.73
C ILE A 338 11.82 -6.35 -24.98
N ARG A 339 11.52 -7.60 -24.62
CA ARG A 339 10.33 -7.92 -23.81
C ARG A 339 10.58 -7.56 -22.35
N PHE A 340 9.59 -6.93 -21.71
CA PHE A 340 9.65 -6.55 -20.30
C PHE A 340 8.32 -6.78 -19.60
N ARG A 341 8.34 -6.82 -18.28
CA ARG A 341 7.16 -6.85 -17.42
C ARG A 341 7.18 -5.64 -16.51
N LYS A 342 6.12 -4.83 -16.56
CA LYS A 342 5.94 -3.69 -15.68
C LYS A 342 5.12 -4.10 -14.46
N TYR A 343 5.60 -3.74 -13.27
CA TYR A 343 4.90 -3.92 -12.01
C TYR A 343 4.47 -2.57 -11.47
N GLY A 344 3.18 -2.43 -11.15
CA GLY A 344 2.59 -1.19 -10.66
C GLY A 344 2.42 -0.11 -11.73
N GLY A 345 1.68 0.95 -11.38
CA GLY A 345 1.39 2.09 -12.25
C GLY A 345 0.49 1.77 -13.44
N LEU A 346 0.15 2.82 -14.21
CA LEU A 346 -0.58 2.68 -15.47
C LEU A 346 0.39 2.20 -16.56
N LYS A 347 -0.06 1.25 -17.36
CA LYS A 347 0.66 0.89 -18.59
C LYS A 347 0.64 2.07 -19.57
N TYR A 348 1.63 2.16 -20.46
CA TYR A 348 1.71 3.23 -21.46
C TYR A 348 0.40 3.37 -22.27
N ASN A 349 -0.15 2.26 -22.73
CA ASN A 349 -1.41 2.23 -23.49
C ASN A 349 -2.66 2.56 -22.65
N GLU A 350 -2.55 2.62 -21.33
CA GLU A 350 -3.62 3.00 -20.41
C GLU A 350 -3.55 4.48 -20.03
N ALA A 351 -2.45 5.16 -20.34
CA ALA A 351 -2.29 6.58 -20.08
C ALA A 351 -3.34 7.41 -20.82
N ALA A 352 -3.87 8.44 -20.16
CA ALA A 352 -5.00 9.24 -20.67
C ALA A 352 -4.75 9.78 -22.08
N HIS A 353 -3.59 10.40 -22.30
CA HIS A 353 -3.21 10.97 -23.60
C HIS A 353 -3.08 9.92 -24.72
N VAL A 354 -2.67 8.69 -24.40
CA VAL A 354 -2.62 7.60 -25.37
C VAL A 354 -4.03 7.10 -25.70
N LYS A 355 -4.89 6.97 -24.69
CA LYS A 355 -6.31 6.62 -24.87
C LYS A 355 -7.04 7.71 -25.66
N ASP A 356 -6.70 8.98 -25.46
CA ASP A 356 -7.26 10.11 -26.20
C ASP A 356 -6.93 10.00 -27.70
N LEU A 357 -5.66 9.80 -28.02
CA LEU A 357 -5.23 9.61 -29.40
C LEU A 357 -5.85 8.36 -30.03
N THR A 358 -5.84 7.24 -29.31
CA THR A 358 -6.40 5.99 -29.82
C THR A 358 -7.92 6.04 -30.01
N ALA A 359 -8.64 6.91 -29.29
CA ALA A 359 -10.07 7.12 -29.50
C ALA A 359 -10.36 7.66 -30.91
N TYR A 360 -9.55 8.62 -31.42
CA TYR A 360 -9.68 9.10 -32.79
C TYR A 360 -9.44 7.99 -33.82
N LEU A 361 -8.39 7.18 -33.62
CA LEU A 361 -8.08 6.07 -34.52
C LEU A 361 -9.17 4.97 -34.49
N LYS A 362 -9.68 4.65 -33.33
CA LYS A 362 -10.78 3.69 -33.18
C LYS A 362 -12.04 4.17 -33.88
N LEU A 363 -12.39 5.45 -33.72
CA LEU A 363 -13.56 6.02 -34.35
C LEU A 363 -13.44 6.08 -35.90
N ALA A 364 -12.21 6.30 -36.40
CA ALA A 364 -11.95 6.24 -37.84
C ALA A 364 -12.11 4.83 -38.43
N VAL A 365 -11.81 3.78 -37.64
CA VAL A 365 -11.97 2.38 -38.05
C VAL A 365 -13.40 1.89 -37.81
N ASN A 366 -13.99 2.27 -36.68
CA ASN A 366 -15.38 1.93 -36.34
C ASN A 366 -16.15 3.19 -35.97
N PRO A 367 -16.88 3.82 -36.93
CA PRO A 367 -17.69 5.02 -36.67
C PRO A 367 -18.80 4.82 -35.61
N ARG A 368 -19.15 3.59 -35.27
CA ARG A 368 -20.15 3.25 -34.25
C ARG A 368 -19.58 3.04 -32.85
N ASP A 369 -18.27 3.31 -32.63
CA ASP A 369 -17.66 3.25 -31.30
C ASP A 369 -18.08 4.46 -30.44
N TYR A 370 -19.24 4.35 -29.81
CA TYR A 370 -19.79 5.40 -28.92
C TYR A 370 -18.81 5.77 -27.78
N THR A 371 -18.08 4.81 -27.24
CA THR A 371 -17.14 5.06 -26.14
C THR A 371 -16.02 6.00 -26.56
N SER A 372 -15.44 5.74 -27.74
CA SER A 372 -14.45 6.61 -28.34
C SER A 372 -15.00 7.97 -28.73
N PHE A 373 -16.22 8.02 -29.29
CA PHE A 373 -16.94 9.26 -29.60
C PHE A 373 -17.17 10.12 -28.37
N GLN A 374 -17.70 9.54 -27.29
CA GLN A 374 -17.93 10.25 -26.03
C GLN A 374 -16.63 10.80 -25.42
N ARG A 375 -15.54 10.03 -25.53
CA ARG A 375 -14.23 10.47 -25.05
C ARG A 375 -13.74 11.69 -25.80
N ILE A 376 -13.83 11.69 -27.12
CA ILE A 376 -13.48 12.83 -27.98
C ILE A 376 -14.40 14.02 -27.69
N GLY A 377 -15.70 13.79 -27.57
CA GLY A 377 -16.69 14.82 -27.24
C GLY A 377 -16.38 15.56 -25.95
N SER A 378 -15.79 14.89 -24.98
CA SER A 378 -15.42 15.49 -23.70
C SER A 378 -14.35 16.58 -23.79
N PHE A 379 -13.60 16.68 -24.90
CA PHE A 379 -12.62 17.75 -25.15
C PHE A 379 -13.27 19.07 -25.54
N PHE A 380 -14.50 19.04 -26.01
CA PHE A 380 -15.18 20.24 -26.47
C PHE A 380 -15.99 20.87 -25.34
N LYS A 381 -15.75 22.16 -25.11
CA LYS A 381 -16.45 22.91 -24.07
C LYS A 381 -17.96 22.91 -24.33
N GLY A 382 -18.76 22.50 -23.36
CA GLY A 382 -20.22 22.49 -23.47
C GLY A 382 -20.79 21.15 -23.96
N ILE A 383 -19.96 20.21 -24.40
CA ILE A 383 -20.41 18.86 -24.78
C ILE A 383 -20.26 17.93 -23.58
N GLY A 384 -21.37 17.65 -22.90
CA GLY A 384 -21.44 16.66 -21.82
C GLY A 384 -21.97 15.31 -22.34
N PRO A 385 -22.01 14.27 -21.46
CA PRO A 385 -22.45 12.94 -21.85
C PRO A 385 -23.82 12.89 -22.55
N LYS A 386 -24.80 13.67 -22.05
CA LYS A 386 -26.14 13.76 -22.68
C LYS A 386 -26.12 14.39 -24.06
N THR A 387 -25.25 15.38 -24.27
CA THR A 387 -25.09 16.03 -25.57
C THR A 387 -24.36 15.09 -26.54
N CYS A 388 -23.31 14.39 -26.07
CA CYS A 388 -22.65 13.35 -26.86
C CYS A 388 -23.65 12.28 -27.34
N GLN A 389 -24.53 11.80 -26.46
CA GLN A 389 -25.53 10.80 -26.82
C GLN A 389 -26.48 11.28 -27.90
N LYS A 390 -26.96 12.54 -27.81
CA LYS A 390 -27.84 13.12 -28.84
C LYS A 390 -27.13 13.28 -30.18
N ILE A 391 -25.88 13.76 -30.18
CA ILE A 391 -25.11 13.94 -31.42
C ILE A 391 -24.82 12.57 -32.05
N PHE A 392 -24.49 11.57 -31.22
CA PHE A 392 -24.19 10.22 -31.70
C PHE A 392 -25.39 9.55 -32.33
N ALA A 393 -26.58 9.72 -31.75
CA ALA A 393 -27.82 9.19 -32.35
C ALA A 393 -28.07 9.76 -33.76
N VAL A 394 -27.87 11.07 -33.96
CA VAL A 394 -27.96 11.67 -35.30
C VAL A 394 -26.87 11.16 -36.24
N TRP A 395 -25.68 10.89 -35.72
CA TRP A 395 -24.57 10.31 -36.48
C TRP A 395 -24.84 8.88 -36.95
N GLU A 396 -25.60 8.08 -36.18
CA GLU A 396 -25.97 6.71 -36.56
C GLU A 396 -27.08 6.63 -37.59
N GLU A 397 -27.92 7.69 -37.71
CA GLU A 397 -29.04 7.75 -38.63
C GLU A 397 -28.64 8.28 -40.04
N GLY A 398 -27.48 8.89 -40.19
CA GLY A 398 -26.99 9.45 -41.43
C GLY A 398 -25.76 8.81 -41.98
#